data_1ea5078f2ac0d5f28c2daf433620a1e0
#
_entry.id   1ea5078f2ac0d5f28c2daf433620a1e0
#
_cell.length_a   1.000
_cell.length_b   1.000
_cell.length_c   1.000
_cell.angle_alpha   90.00
_cell.angle_beta   90.00
_cell.angle_gamma   90.00
#
_symmetry.space_group_name_H-M   'P 1'
#
loop_
_entity.id
_entity.type
_entity.pdbx_description
1 polymer ?
#
loop_
_entity_poly.entity_id
_entity_poly.type
_entity_poly.pdbx_seq_one_letter_code
_entity_poly.pdbx_strand_id
1 'polypeptide(L)'
;YAQGDKNLYEAIKRQDDLTDYIVNTKYEGLDLIPSSTLMSSIEYELFTKWQREYILKKGLKKIRESEVYDYILIDAPPTLGGWVMNILCASDYVILPVEASPWGLFGLGNMFEFLDSVEEIAPDLKLGGIVITKVDTRKNYFKQTLETLQELDDVKVFDTYIRVDSGIEWSQDNNAPVIAYKKSSRSAKEYMELTREIAATLKG
;
A
#
# COMPACT_ATOMS: atom_id res chain seq x y z
N TYR A 1 5.03 14.13 8.56
CA TYR A 1 3.77 14.30 9.31
C TYR A 1 3.24 15.72 9.09
N ALA A 2 1.90 15.86 8.88
CA ALA A 2 1.28 17.17 8.76
C ALA A 2 1.35 17.94 10.09
N GLN A 3 1.67 19.22 10.00
CA GLN A 3 1.45 20.14 11.11
C GLN A 3 0.02 20.70 11.01
N GLY A 4 -0.75 20.56 12.09
CA GLY A 4 -2.12 21.04 12.17
C GLY A 4 -3.18 19.99 11.73
N ASP A 5 -4.41 20.47 11.45
CA ASP A 5 -5.60 19.65 11.24
C ASP A 5 -5.74 19.07 9.83
N LYS A 6 -4.88 19.45 8.86
CA LYS A 6 -4.91 18.92 7.49
C LYS A 6 -4.17 17.57 7.39
N ASN A 7 -4.79 16.53 7.89
CA ASN A 7 -4.24 15.18 7.84
C ASN A 7 -5.34 14.12 7.78
N LEU A 8 -4.99 12.91 7.40
CA LEU A 8 -5.92 11.80 7.21
C LEU A 8 -6.71 11.46 8.49
N TYR A 9 -6.07 11.53 9.68
CA TYR A 9 -6.77 11.23 10.93
C TYR A 9 -7.94 12.17 11.16
N GLU A 10 -7.75 13.49 11.02
CA GLU A 10 -8.81 14.47 11.20
C GLU A 10 -9.92 14.30 10.16
N ALA A 11 -9.55 14.04 8.90
CA ALA A 11 -10.52 13.77 7.84
C ALA A 11 -11.41 12.55 8.16
N ILE A 12 -10.83 11.44 8.55
CA ILE A 12 -11.56 10.21 8.90
C ILE A 12 -12.41 10.40 10.15
N LYS A 13 -11.88 11.06 11.17
CA LYS A 13 -12.60 11.37 12.41
C LYS A 13 -13.85 12.22 12.15
N ARG A 14 -13.73 13.24 11.30
CA ARG A 14 -14.84 14.14 10.92
C ARG A 14 -15.74 13.55 9.83
N GLN A 15 -15.29 12.50 9.15
CA GLN A 15 -15.92 11.92 7.94
C GLN A 15 -16.02 12.96 6.80
N ASP A 16 -14.96 13.76 6.66
CA ASP A 16 -14.86 14.80 5.66
C ASP A 16 -14.54 14.21 4.27
N ASP A 17 -14.75 15.05 3.25
CA ASP A 17 -14.25 14.85 1.90
C ASP A 17 -12.72 15.00 1.88
N LEU A 18 -12.02 14.04 1.31
CA LEU A 18 -10.56 14.03 1.32
C LEU A 18 -9.92 15.02 0.34
N THR A 19 -10.68 15.62 -0.56
CA THR A 19 -10.19 16.63 -1.53
C THR A 19 -9.54 17.81 -0.82
N ASP A 20 -10.10 18.25 0.32
CA ASP A 20 -9.61 19.41 1.07
C ASP A 20 -8.29 19.11 1.85
N TYR A 21 -7.92 17.84 1.92
CA TYR A 21 -6.74 17.37 2.64
C TYR A 21 -5.54 17.07 1.73
N ILE A 22 -5.71 17.22 0.42
CA ILE A 22 -4.64 17.03 -0.55
C ILE A 22 -3.63 18.17 -0.42
N VAL A 23 -2.35 17.80 -0.40
CA VAL A 23 -1.22 18.72 -0.45
C VAL A 23 -0.33 18.38 -1.64
N ASN A 24 0.10 19.42 -2.37
CA ASN A 24 1.03 19.23 -3.47
C ASN A 24 2.43 18.89 -2.92
N THR A 25 3.12 17.97 -3.56
CA THR A 25 4.52 17.70 -3.26
C THR A 25 5.44 18.46 -4.22
N LYS A 26 6.74 18.43 -3.95
CA LYS A 26 7.76 18.98 -4.88
C LYS A 26 7.99 18.11 -6.13
N TYR A 27 7.35 16.97 -6.21
CA TYR A 27 7.46 16.03 -7.33
C TYR A 27 6.26 16.17 -8.23
N GLU A 28 6.51 16.46 -9.50
CA GLU A 28 5.45 16.60 -10.50
C GLU A 28 4.62 15.30 -10.62
N GLY A 29 3.30 15.44 -10.66
CA GLY A 29 2.37 14.31 -10.75
C GLY A 29 2.21 13.51 -9.45
N LEU A 30 2.74 13.98 -8.32
CA LEU A 30 2.60 13.34 -7.01
C LEU A 30 2.05 14.31 -5.97
N ASP A 31 0.81 14.09 -5.57
CA ASP A 31 0.17 14.74 -4.44
C ASP A 31 0.06 13.79 -3.25
N LEU A 32 -0.21 14.31 -2.07
CA LEU A 32 -0.22 13.53 -0.83
C LEU A 32 -1.38 13.97 0.07
N ILE A 33 -2.07 13.01 0.67
CA ILE A 33 -2.86 13.23 1.88
C ILE A 33 -1.98 12.74 3.06
N PRO A 34 -1.44 13.67 3.87
CA PRO A 34 -0.48 13.28 4.88
C PRO A 34 -1.15 12.58 6.06
N SER A 35 -0.43 11.61 6.63
CA SER A 35 -0.83 10.92 7.84
C SER A 35 -0.49 11.73 9.11
N SER A 36 -0.96 11.24 10.24
CA SER A 36 -0.65 11.76 11.59
C SER A 36 -0.26 10.60 12.50
N THR A 37 0.54 10.87 13.53
CA THR A 37 0.83 9.90 14.59
C THR A 37 -0.44 9.42 15.31
N LEU A 38 -1.51 10.24 15.31
CA LEU A 38 -2.81 9.90 15.87
C LEU A 38 -3.52 8.78 15.11
N MET A 39 -3.07 8.41 13.90
CA MET A 39 -3.63 7.25 13.18
C MET A 39 -3.48 5.93 13.97
N SER A 40 -2.53 5.84 14.91
CA SER A 40 -2.44 4.69 15.82
C SER A 40 -3.67 4.49 16.70
N SER A 41 -4.50 5.52 16.89
CA SER A 41 -5.72 5.47 17.67
C SER A 41 -7.01 5.46 16.83
N ILE A 42 -6.90 5.39 15.50
CA ILE A 42 -8.05 5.50 14.59
C ILE A 42 -9.12 4.43 14.83
N GLU A 43 -8.73 3.24 15.30
CA GLU A 43 -9.64 2.16 15.62
C GLU A 43 -10.69 2.58 16.68
N TYR A 44 -10.28 3.37 17.66
CA TYR A 44 -11.20 3.89 18.68
C TYR A 44 -12.21 4.88 18.11
N GLU A 45 -11.76 5.73 17.17
CA GLU A 45 -12.63 6.69 16.49
C GLU A 45 -13.65 6.00 15.57
N LEU A 46 -13.26 4.89 14.96
CA LEU A 46 -14.13 4.12 14.07
C LEU A 46 -15.15 3.27 14.81
N PHE A 47 -14.83 2.81 16.04
CA PHE A 47 -15.61 1.80 16.74
C PHE A 47 -17.11 2.13 16.87
N THR A 48 -17.46 3.39 17.12
CA THR A 48 -18.83 3.86 17.30
C THR A 48 -19.49 4.38 16.03
N LYS A 49 -18.78 4.40 14.91
CA LYS A 49 -19.29 4.98 13.66
C LYS A 49 -20.19 3.98 12.91
N TRP A 50 -21.28 4.48 12.36
CA TRP A 50 -22.14 3.69 11.47
C TRP A 50 -21.45 3.47 10.11
N GLN A 51 -21.54 2.24 9.58
CA GLN A 51 -20.85 1.86 8.33
C GLN A 51 -19.37 2.24 8.36
N ARG A 52 -18.72 1.98 9.46
CA ARG A 52 -17.34 2.38 9.77
C ARG A 52 -16.32 1.84 8.77
N GLU A 53 -16.61 0.73 8.12
CA GLU A 53 -15.77 0.08 7.11
C GLU A 53 -15.71 0.82 5.77
N TYR A 54 -16.64 1.76 5.52
CA TYR A 54 -16.74 2.52 4.27
C TYR A 54 -16.38 4.00 4.40
N ILE A 55 -15.88 4.44 5.54
CA ILE A 55 -15.61 5.88 5.79
C ILE A 55 -14.54 6.39 4.81
N LEU A 56 -13.45 5.64 4.61
CA LEU A 56 -12.41 6.00 3.66
C LEU A 56 -12.94 6.01 2.21
N LYS A 57 -13.71 5.00 1.83
CA LYS A 57 -14.36 4.92 0.50
C LYS A 57 -15.23 6.14 0.22
N LYS A 58 -16.01 6.58 1.20
CA LYS A 58 -16.85 7.79 1.10
C LYS A 58 -16.01 9.05 0.99
N GLY A 59 -14.95 9.18 1.79
CA GLY A 59 -14.06 10.34 1.74
C GLY A 59 -13.31 10.47 0.42
N LEU A 60 -12.95 9.35 -0.22
CA LEU A 60 -12.26 9.32 -1.53
C LEU A 60 -13.21 9.54 -2.73
N LYS A 61 -14.53 9.52 -2.52
CA LYS A 61 -15.51 9.51 -3.62
C LYS A 61 -15.28 10.62 -4.65
N LYS A 62 -15.18 11.88 -4.23
CA LYS A 62 -15.01 13.01 -5.15
C LYS A 62 -13.66 12.97 -5.87
N ILE A 63 -12.59 12.53 -5.20
CA ILE A 63 -11.27 12.38 -5.81
C ILE A 63 -11.35 11.35 -6.94
N ARG A 64 -12.00 10.22 -6.72
CA ARG A 64 -12.20 9.18 -7.75
C ARG A 64 -13.07 9.68 -8.91
N GLU A 65 -14.17 10.37 -8.63
CA GLU A 65 -15.10 10.91 -9.63
C GLU A 65 -14.49 12.05 -10.46
N SER A 66 -13.45 12.71 -9.95
CA SER A 66 -12.79 13.82 -10.68
C SER A 66 -11.88 13.35 -11.82
N GLU A 67 -11.45 12.08 -11.80
CA GLU A 67 -10.51 11.48 -12.77
C GLU A 67 -9.20 12.28 -12.96
N VAL A 68 -8.82 13.09 -11.95
CA VAL A 68 -7.58 13.89 -11.98
C VAL A 68 -6.36 13.04 -11.78
N TYR A 69 -6.49 11.92 -11.05
CA TYR A 69 -5.40 11.00 -10.71
C TYR A 69 -5.55 9.67 -11.44
N ASP A 70 -4.48 9.21 -12.07
CA ASP A 70 -4.43 7.86 -12.67
C ASP A 70 -4.46 6.75 -11.62
N TYR A 71 -3.83 7.01 -10.47
CA TYR A 71 -3.71 6.06 -9.35
C TYR A 71 -3.84 6.74 -8.00
N ILE A 72 -4.48 6.06 -7.06
CA ILE A 72 -4.50 6.40 -5.64
C ILE A 72 -3.81 5.26 -4.90
N LEU A 73 -2.65 5.54 -4.29
CA LEU A 73 -1.90 4.56 -3.50
C LEU A 73 -2.16 4.79 -2.02
N ILE A 74 -2.57 3.74 -1.31
CA ILE A 74 -2.83 3.78 0.12
C ILE A 74 -1.77 2.94 0.83
N ASP A 75 -0.91 3.59 1.62
CA ASP A 75 0.07 2.92 2.47
C ASP A 75 -0.64 2.41 3.73
N ALA A 76 -0.81 1.08 3.81
CA ALA A 76 -1.53 0.42 4.89
C ALA A 76 -0.62 0.13 6.09
N PRO A 77 -1.13 0.22 7.33
CA PRO A 77 -0.38 -0.22 8.51
C PRO A 77 -0.18 -1.74 8.51
N PRO A 78 0.83 -2.25 9.24
CA PRO A 78 1.13 -3.69 9.28
C PRO A 78 0.14 -4.51 10.13
N THR A 79 -0.75 -3.85 10.88
CA THR A 79 -1.71 -4.51 11.78
C THR A 79 -3.05 -4.69 11.10
N LEU A 80 -3.53 -5.93 11.01
CA LEU A 80 -4.85 -6.24 10.48
C LEU A 80 -5.94 -5.82 11.47
N GLY A 81 -6.90 -5.02 11.00
CA GLY A 81 -7.97 -4.47 11.84
C GLY A 81 -8.97 -3.63 11.04
N GLY A 82 -9.83 -2.90 11.75
CA GLY A 82 -10.90 -2.09 11.15
C GLY A 82 -10.40 -1.00 10.20
N TRP A 83 -9.19 -0.46 10.44
CA TRP A 83 -8.60 0.50 9.52
C TRP A 83 -8.14 -0.15 8.21
N VAL A 84 -7.48 -1.31 8.28
CA VAL A 84 -7.11 -2.06 7.06
C VAL A 84 -8.36 -2.50 6.31
N MET A 85 -9.43 -2.91 7.01
CA MET A 85 -10.73 -3.18 6.40
C MET A 85 -11.28 -1.97 5.63
N ASN A 86 -11.17 -0.73 6.20
CA ASN A 86 -11.52 0.51 5.49
C ASN A 86 -10.71 0.71 4.20
N ILE A 87 -9.40 0.43 4.26
CA ILE A 87 -8.50 0.54 3.11
C ILE A 87 -8.94 -0.46 2.02
N LEU A 88 -9.19 -1.72 2.38
CA LEU A 88 -9.62 -2.74 1.43
C LEU A 88 -10.97 -2.40 0.79
N CYS A 89 -11.95 -1.94 1.58
CA CYS A 89 -13.25 -1.49 1.06
C CYS A 89 -13.15 -0.27 0.13
N ALA A 90 -12.10 0.53 0.25
CA ALA A 90 -11.87 1.72 -0.57
C ALA A 90 -11.03 1.45 -1.82
N SER A 91 -10.43 0.26 -1.93
CA SER A 91 -9.47 -0.11 -2.97
C SER A 91 -10.11 -0.97 -4.06
N ASP A 92 -9.56 -0.90 -5.27
CA ASP A 92 -9.90 -1.79 -6.37
C ASP A 92 -8.95 -2.99 -6.41
N TYR A 93 -7.70 -2.76 -5.99
CA TYR A 93 -6.64 -3.78 -5.96
C TYR A 93 -5.84 -3.70 -4.66
N VAL A 94 -5.38 -4.86 -4.20
CA VAL A 94 -4.37 -4.97 -3.14
C VAL A 94 -3.09 -5.58 -3.70
N ILE A 95 -1.95 -4.96 -3.40
CA ILE A 95 -0.62 -5.49 -3.69
C ILE A 95 0.02 -5.88 -2.37
N LEU A 96 0.51 -7.11 -2.27
CA LEU A 96 1.07 -7.67 -1.04
C LEU A 96 2.60 -7.70 -1.10
N PRO A 97 3.32 -6.79 -0.41
CA PRO A 97 4.75 -6.91 -0.25
C PRO A 97 5.08 -8.01 0.77
N VAL A 98 5.90 -8.97 0.37
CA VAL A 98 6.33 -10.10 1.20
C VAL A 98 7.84 -10.05 1.35
N GLU A 99 8.33 -10.06 2.58
CA GLU A 99 9.75 -10.20 2.85
C GLU A 99 10.20 -11.65 2.58
N ALA A 100 11.36 -11.84 1.94
CA ALA A 100 11.96 -13.15 1.70
C ALA A 100 12.45 -13.78 3.03
N SER A 101 11.51 -14.20 3.87
CA SER A 101 11.77 -14.79 5.19
C SER A 101 10.59 -15.68 5.62
N PRO A 102 10.79 -16.60 6.61
CA PRO A 102 9.71 -17.41 7.17
C PRO A 102 8.57 -16.56 7.74
N TRP A 103 8.89 -15.43 8.36
CA TRP A 103 7.89 -14.50 8.91
C TRP A 103 7.08 -13.80 7.83
N GLY A 104 7.70 -13.53 6.67
CA GLY A 104 7.00 -12.96 5.51
C GLY A 104 5.93 -13.90 4.98
N LEU A 105 6.22 -15.19 4.82
CA LEU A 105 5.25 -16.20 4.39
C LEU A 105 4.14 -16.42 5.43
N PHE A 106 4.49 -16.44 6.72
CA PHE A 106 3.49 -16.51 7.78
C PHE A 106 2.54 -15.30 7.76
N GLY A 107 3.09 -14.10 7.61
CA GLY A 107 2.28 -12.87 7.48
C GLY A 107 1.38 -12.87 6.26
N LEU A 108 1.83 -13.46 5.15
CA LEU A 108 1.03 -13.63 3.94
C LEU A 108 -0.18 -14.53 4.19
N GLY A 109 0.00 -15.67 4.89
CA GLY A 109 -1.11 -16.56 5.27
C GLY A 109 -2.18 -15.83 6.07
N ASN A 110 -1.78 -15.08 7.11
CA ASN A 110 -2.71 -14.26 7.90
C ASN A 110 -3.43 -13.20 7.04
N MET A 111 -2.75 -12.64 6.03
CA MET A 111 -3.36 -11.68 5.13
C MET A 111 -4.41 -12.32 4.22
N PHE A 112 -4.18 -13.52 3.73
CA PHE A 112 -5.18 -14.25 2.95
C PHE A 112 -6.43 -14.56 3.78
N GLU A 113 -6.28 -15.08 5.00
CA GLU A 113 -7.40 -15.29 5.92
C GLU A 113 -8.17 -13.98 6.18
N PHE A 114 -7.47 -12.85 6.28
CA PHE A 114 -8.11 -11.56 6.45
C PHE A 114 -8.85 -11.10 5.18
N LEU A 115 -8.28 -11.30 3.99
CA LEU A 115 -8.95 -11.00 2.72
C LEU A 115 -10.24 -11.82 2.57
N ASP A 116 -10.22 -13.11 2.89
CA ASP A 116 -11.40 -13.97 2.89
C ASP A 116 -12.48 -13.41 3.84
N SER A 117 -12.09 -12.93 5.02
CA SER A 117 -13.01 -12.37 6.01
C SER A 117 -13.69 -11.07 5.58
N VAL A 118 -13.13 -10.34 4.61
CA VAL A 118 -13.66 -9.07 4.10
C VAL A 118 -14.33 -9.19 2.73
N GLU A 119 -14.34 -10.38 2.13
CA GLU A 119 -14.89 -10.61 0.78
C GLU A 119 -16.33 -10.11 0.65
N GLU A 120 -17.18 -10.39 1.62
CA GLU A 120 -18.60 -9.96 1.59
C GLU A 120 -18.79 -8.44 1.61
N ILE A 121 -17.86 -7.71 2.26
CA ILE A 121 -17.96 -6.24 2.39
C ILE A 121 -17.15 -5.48 1.35
N ALA A 122 -16.20 -6.14 0.69
CA ALA A 122 -15.37 -5.61 -0.38
C ALA A 122 -15.37 -6.53 -1.62
N PRO A 123 -16.54 -6.86 -2.19
CA PRO A 123 -16.67 -7.87 -3.26
C PRO A 123 -15.98 -7.50 -4.57
N ASP A 124 -15.69 -6.21 -4.77
CA ASP A 124 -15.02 -5.71 -5.98
C ASP A 124 -13.48 -5.68 -5.84
N LEU A 125 -12.96 -5.93 -4.62
CA LEU A 125 -11.52 -5.93 -4.37
C LEU A 125 -10.86 -7.12 -5.06
N LYS A 126 -9.75 -6.86 -5.74
CA LYS A 126 -8.95 -7.88 -6.41
C LYS A 126 -7.56 -7.96 -5.81
N LEU A 127 -7.03 -9.18 -5.71
CA LEU A 127 -5.60 -9.37 -5.45
C LEU A 127 -4.81 -9.05 -6.72
N GLY A 128 -4.13 -7.90 -6.73
CA GLY A 128 -3.33 -7.44 -7.87
C GLY A 128 -2.00 -8.18 -8.00
N GLY A 129 -1.50 -8.73 -6.91
CA GLY A 129 -0.31 -9.58 -6.91
C GLY A 129 0.57 -9.44 -5.67
N ILE A 130 1.60 -10.29 -5.64
CA ILE A 130 2.61 -10.35 -4.56
C ILE A 130 3.94 -9.85 -5.09
N VAL A 131 4.61 -8.97 -4.35
CA VAL A 131 5.97 -8.53 -4.62
C VAL A 131 6.92 -8.97 -3.50
N ILE A 132 8.01 -9.66 -3.87
CA ILE A 132 9.03 -10.07 -2.90
C ILE A 132 9.97 -8.89 -2.64
N THR A 133 10.15 -8.55 -1.36
CA THR A 133 10.95 -7.40 -0.93
C THR A 133 12.08 -7.79 -0.01
N LYS A 134 13.01 -6.86 0.24
CA LYS A 134 14.19 -7.05 1.10
C LYS A 134 15.01 -8.30 0.72
N VAL A 135 15.08 -8.58 -0.56
CA VAL A 135 15.75 -9.78 -1.09
C VAL A 135 17.27 -9.68 -0.94
N ASP A 136 17.87 -10.67 -0.32
CA ASP A 136 19.30 -10.98 -0.42
C ASP A 136 19.45 -12.27 -1.25
N THR A 137 19.82 -12.13 -2.51
CA THR A 137 19.94 -13.26 -3.45
C THR A 137 20.97 -14.31 -3.08
N ARG A 138 21.84 -14.03 -2.08
CA ARG A 138 22.82 -14.98 -1.55
C ARG A 138 22.21 -15.95 -0.54
N LYS A 139 21.01 -15.64 -0.02
CA LYS A 139 20.33 -16.44 0.99
C LYS A 139 19.39 -17.45 0.33
N ASN A 140 19.40 -18.67 0.83
CA ASN A 140 18.51 -19.75 0.36
C ASN A 140 17.02 -19.42 0.56
N TYR A 141 16.69 -18.63 1.58
CA TYR A 141 15.29 -18.23 1.85
C TYR A 141 14.61 -17.53 0.68
N PHE A 142 15.34 -16.73 -0.10
CA PHE A 142 14.75 -16.09 -1.28
C PHE A 142 14.23 -17.15 -2.28
N LYS A 143 15.07 -18.15 -2.57
CA LYS A 143 14.69 -19.23 -3.49
C LYS A 143 13.49 -20.02 -2.97
N GLN A 144 13.52 -20.41 -1.69
CA GLN A 144 12.42 -21.10 -1.04
C GLN A 144 11.13 -20.30 -1.04
N THR A 145 11.21 -18.99 -0.71
CA THR A 145 10.04 -18.10 -0.76
C THR A 145 9.46 -18.02 -2.16
N LEU A 146 10.29 -17.88 -3.19
CA LEU A 146 9.84 -17.83 -4.57
C LEU A 146 9.17 -19.14 -4.99
N GLU A 147 9.78 -20.29 -4.68
CA GLU A 147 9.21 -21.62 -4.95
C GLU A 147 7.84 -21.78 -4.27
N THR A 148 7.74 -21.43 -2.98
CA THR A 148 6.46 -21.52 -2.24
C THR A 148 5.39 -20.60 -2.85
N LEU A 149 5.75 -19.37 -3.25
CA LEU A 149 4.78 -18.46 -3.84
C LEU A 149 4.35 -18.89 -5.26
N GLN A 150 5.20 -19.56 -6.02
CA GLN A 150 4.88 -20.10 -7.34
C GLN A 150 3.94 -21.32 -7.27
N GLU A 151 3.83 -21.97 -6.11
CA GLU A 151 2.86 -23.05 -5.86
C GLU A 151 1.45 -22.54 -5.55
N LEU A 152 1.26 -21.22 -5.38
CA LEU A 152 -0.05 -20.64 -5.16
C LEU A 152 -0.80 -20.56 -6.49
N ASP A 153 -1.91 -21.28 -6.57
CA ASP A 153 -2.81 -21.22 -7.72
C ASP A 153 -3.52 -19.85 -7.77
N ASP A 154 -3.70 -19.33 -8.98
CA ASP A 154 -4.46 -18.09 -9.25
C ASP A 154 -3.92 -16.80 -8.60
N VAL A 155 -2.69 -16.81 -8.08
CA VAL A 155 -2.05 -15.65 -7.46
C VAL A 155 -0.90 -15.16 -8.33
N LYS A 156 -0.99 -13.91 -8.81
CA LYS A 156 0.12 -13.27 -9.53
C LYS A 156 1.27 -13.00 -8.57
N VAL A 157 2.44 -13.57 -8.83
CA VAL A 157 3.71 -13.15 -8.23
C VAL A 157 4.46 -12.32 -9.26
N PHE A 158 4.85 -11.09 -8.91
CA PHE A 158 5.59 -10.23 -9.83
C PHE A 158 7.00 -10.78 -10.07
N ASP A 159 7.46 -10.70 -11.32
CA ASP A 159 8.81 -11.13 -11.70
C ASP A 159 9.88 -10.23 -11.08
N THR A 160 9.54 -8.95 -10.94
CA THR A 160 10.39 -7.95 -10.30
C THR A 160 10.33 -8.07 -8.79
N TYR A 161 11.48 -8.23 -8.14
CA TYR A 161 11.63 -8.19 -6.69
C TYR A 161 12.56 -7.04 -6.25
N ILE A 162 12.36 -6.54 -5.03
CA ILE A 162 13.15 -5.43 -4.48
C ILE A 162 14.22 -5.98 -3.55
N ARG A 163 15.48 -5.79 -3.93
CA ARG A 163 16.64 -6.23 -3.14
C ARG A 163 16.98 -5.23 -2.04
N VAL A 164 17.61 -5.73 -0.98
CA VAL A 164 18.24 -4.87 0.03
C VAL A 164 19.25 -3.94 -0.65
N ASP A 165 19.08 -2.63 -0.44
CA ASP A 165 19.92 -1.59 -1.04
C ASP A 165 20.01 -0.38 -0.10
N SER A 166 21.22 -0.01 0.29
CA SER A 166 21.46 1.18 1.13
C SER A 166 20.98 2.49 0.47
N GLY A 167 20.80 2.49 -0.85
CA GLY A 167 20.20 3.63 -1.55
C GLY A 167 18.78 3.93 -1.11
N ILE A 168 18.03 2.91 -0.68
CA ILE A 168 16.67 3.08 -0.11
C ILE A 168 16.77 3.77 1.26
N GLU A 169 17.64 3.27 2.15
CA GLU A 169 17.85 3.86 3.49
C GLU A 169 18.28 5.32 3.40
N TRP A 170 19.27 5.62 2.55
CA TRP A 170 19.73 7.00 2.35
C TRP A 170 18.65 7.90 1.73
N SER A 171 17.80 7.38 0.87
CA SER A 171 16.70 8.16 0.31
C SER A 171 15.65 8.52 1.36
N GLN A 172 15.39 7.60 2.30
CA GLN A 172 14.51 7.84 3.46
C GLN A 172 15.09 8.93 4.38
N ASP A 173 16.38 8.84 4.73
CA ASP A 173 17.08 9.86 5.54
C ASP A 173 17.03 11.25 4.89
N ASN A 174 16.97 11.30 3.56
CA ASN A 174 16.87 12.55 2.81
C ASN A 174 15.43 12.95 2.44
N ASN A 175 14.42 12.28 2.99
CA ASN A 175 13.00 12.53 2.71
C ASN A 175 12.72 12.64 1.20
N ALA A 176 13.24 11.69 0.42
CA ALA A 176 13.10 11.67 -1.02
C ALA A 176 12.83 10.25 -1.53
N PRO A 177 11.99 10.07 -2.56
CA PRO A 177 11.87 8.78 -3.23
C PRO A 177 13.22 8.36 -3.83
N VAL A 178 13.57 7.07 -3.74
CA VAL A 178 14.85 6.56 -4.27
C VAL A 178 15.02 6.84 -5.76
N ILE A 179 13.92 6.83 -6.52
CA ILE A 179 13.90 7.16 -7.95
C ILE A 179 14.25 8.62 -8.25
N ALA A 180 14.03 9.54 -7.30
CA ALA A 180 14.42 10.94 -7.41
C ALA A 180 15.80 11.20 -6.79
N TYR A 181 16.11 10.53 -5.68
CA TYR A 181 17.37 10.70 -4.94
C TYR A 181 18.57 10.12 -5.69
N LYS A 182 18.45 8.88 -6.20
CA LYS A 182 19.55 8.19 -6.88
C LYS A 182 19.03 7.35 -8.05
N LYS A 183 18.64 8.04 -9.13
CA LYS A 183 18.04 7.44 -10.35
C LYS A 183 18.84 6.26 -10.95
N SER A 184 20.16 6.26 -10.80
CA SER A 184 21.05 5.21 -11.32
C SER A 184 21.19 4.01 -10.39
N SER A 185 20.66 4.07 -9.17
CA SER A 185 20.76 2.95 -8.22
C SER A 185 20.00 1.73 -8.73
N ARG A 186 20.42 0.56 -8.23
CA ARG A 186 19.75 -0.69 -8.53
C ARG A 186 18.30 -0.67 -8.08
N SER A 187 18.06 -0.24 -6.85
CA SER A 187 16.70 -0.13 -6.27
C SER A 187 15.81 0.82 -7.06
N ALA A 188 16.32 1.97 -7.53
CA ALA A 188 15.53 2.87 -8.37
C ALA A 188 15.06 2.19 -9.67
N LYS A 189 15.93 1.37 -10.29
CA LYS A 189 15.58 0.60 -11.49
C LYS A 189 14.55 -0.48 -11.18
N GLU A 190 14.75 -1.25 -10.09
CA GLU A 190 13.81 -2.28 -9.64
C GLU A 190 12.42 -1.70 -9.36
N TYR A 191 12.31 -0.57 -8.66
CA TYR A 191 11.03 0.10 -8.45
C TYR A 191 10.38 0.57 -9.76
N MET A 192 11.15 1.05 -10.73
CA MET A 192 10.63 1.45 -12.04
C MET A 192 10.15 0.24 -12.86
N GLU A 193 10.83 -0.89 -12.78
CA GLU A 193 10.42 -2.15 -13.42
C GLU A 193 9.15 -2.68 -12.77
N LEU A 194 9.11 -2.76 -11.46
CA LEU A 194 7.92 -3.15 -10.69
C LEU A 194 6.72 -2.27 -11.03
N THR A 195 6.91 -0.95 -11.11
CA THR A 195 5.84 -0.02 -11.48
C THR A 195 5.25 -0.35 -12.86
N ARG A 196 6.07 -0.66 -13.85
CA ARG A 196 5.60 -1.04 -15.20
C ARG A 196 4.82 -2.36 -15.16
N GLU A 197 5.31 -3.32 -14.40
CA GLU A 197 4.67 -4.64 -14.25
C GLU A 197 3.32 -4.53 -13.55
N ILE A 198 3.24 -3.77 -12.45
CA ILE A 198 1.97 -3.47 -11.76
C ILE A 198 1.01 -2.75 -12.71
N ALA A 199 1.44 -1.68 -13.37
CA ALA A 199 0.58 -0.92 -14.26
C ALA A 199 0.05 -1.76 -15.44
N ALA A 200 0.83 -2.71 -15.95
CA ALA A 200 0.37 -3.64 -16.97
C ALA A 200 -0.68 -4.62 -16.43
N THR A 201 -0.49 -5.12 -15.21
CA THR A 201 -1.42 -6.04 -14.54
C THR A 201 -2.77 -5.37 -14.22
N LEU A 202 -2.75 -4.10 -13.80
CA LEU A 202 -3.98 -3.37 -13.41
C LEU A 202 -4.80 -2.86 -14.61
N LYS A 203 -4.26 -2.88 -15.82
CA LYS A 203 -4.95 -2.44 -17.06
C LYS A 203 -5.65 -3.59 -17.80
N GLY A 204 -5.35 -4.81 -17.47
CA GLY A 204 -5.97 -6.04 -18.05
C GLY A 204 -7.15 -6.48 -17.23
#